data_39a19f69a3733e4e8bf0a62620b40032
#
_entry.id   39a19f69a3733e4e8bf0a62620b40032
#
_cell.length_a   1.000
_cell.length_b   1.000
_cell.length_c   1.000
_cell.angle_alpha   90.00
_cell.angle_beta   90.00
_cell.angle_gamma   90.00
#
_symmetry.space_group_name_H-M   'P 1'
#
loop_
_entity.id
_entity.type
_entity.pdbx_description
1 polymer ?
#
loop_
_entity_poly.entity_id
_entity_poly.type
_entity_poly.pdbx_seq_one_letter_code
_entity_poly.pdbx_strand_id
1 'polypeptide(L)'
;MTSTTAMTGTARPLPMDKILVGIVFVLSLATIAGAWGSQLIGGLVPCELCLAQRQAYYWGLPVLALILILWNRLPLAVWYIAMLVAAGIFVWSTYMGTYHAGVEWGWWPGPTACTGTGGQLNFDSLSTGNIEKVIPCDQVQWRDPIIKFSLAGYNALLSALMVVLLLAAIVVQVRRPKAA
;
A
#
# COMPACT_ATOMS: atom_id res chain seq x y z
N MET A 1 -16.50 -15.93 48.23
CA MET A 1 -15.82 -16.36 46.99
C MET A 1 -16.56 -15.73 45.82
N THR A 2 -16.17 -14.52 45.42
CA THR A 2 -16.77 -13.76 44.35
C THR A 2 -16.04 -14.09 43.07
N SER A 3 -16.68 -14.89 42.21
CA SER A 3 -16.18 -15.18 40.85
C SER A 3 -16.27 -13.91 40.02
N THR A 4 -15.15 -13.27 39.82
CA THR A 4 -14.99 -12.20 38.82
C THR A 4 -14.96 -12.83 37.42
N THR A 5 -16.12 -12.93 36.80
CA THR A 5 -16.22 -13.30 35.38
C THR A 5 -15.63 -12.17 34.56
N ALA A 6 -14.39 -12.34 34.15
CA ALA A 6 -13.76 -11.47 33.18
C ALA A 6 -14.57 -11.54 31.87
N MET A 7 -15.38 -10.54 31.62
CA MET A 7 -16.06 -10.33 30.32
C MET A 7 -15.00 -9.99 29.27
N THR A 8 -14.44 -11.02 28.67
CA THR A 8 -13.68 -10.88 27.42
C THR A 8 -14.67 -10.52 26.31
N GLY A 9 -14.90 -9.22 26.15
CA GLY A 9 -15.74 -8.69 25.08
C GLY A 9 -15.11 -8.91 23.69
N THR A 10 -15.24 -10.13 23.17
CA THR A 10 -14.65 -10.53 21.87
C THR A 10 -15.67 -10.53 20.72
N ALA A 11 -16.91 -10.14 20.98
CA ALA A 11 -17.95 -10.24 19.97
C ALA A 11 -17.95 -9.05 19.01
N ARG A 12 -17.59 -9.32 17.76
CA ARG A 12 -17.80 -8.42 16.63
C ARG A 12 -18.76 -9.05 15.64
N PRO A 13 -20.06 -8.85 15.84
CA PRO A 13 -21.05 -9.62 15.07
C PRO A 13 -21.45 -9.03 13.73
N LEU A 14 -20.97 -7.83 13.34
CA LEU A 14 -21.35 -7.26 12.06
C LEU A 14 -20.29 -7.55 10.98
N PRO A 15 -20.68 -8.19 9.88
CA PRO A 15 -19.74 -8.59 8.83
C PRO A 15 -19.20 -7.40 8.01
N MET A 16 -19.83 -6.22 8.08
CA MET A 16 -19.51 -5.10 7.20
C MET A 16 -18.07 -4.59 7.37
N ASP A 17 -17.61 -4.37 8.59
CA ASP A 17 -16.25 -3.92 8.86
C ASP A 17 -15.21 -4.97 8.44
N LYS A 18 -15.49 -6.25 8.69
CA LYS A 18 -14.64 -7.36 8.24
C LYS A 18 -14.60 -7.47 6.72
N ILE A 19 -15.75 -7.27 6.07
CA ILE A 19 -15.84 -7.26 4.60
C ILE A 19 -15.00 -6.12 4.02
N LEU A 20 -15.08 -4.91 4.58
CA LEU A 20 -14.29 -3.76 4.11
C LEU A 20 -12.79 -4.04 4.21
N VAL A 21 -12.31 -4.59 5.35
CA VAL A 21 -10.91 -4.98 5.50
C VAL A 21 -10.52 -6.11 4.55
N GLY A 22 -11.41 -7.07 4.32
CA GLY A 22 -11.22 -8.13 3.33
C GLY A 22 -11.07 -7.60 1.91
N ILE A 23 -11.88 -6.60 1.52
CA ILE A 23 -11.77 -5.91 0.23
C ILE A 23 -10.40 -5.22 0.12
N VAL A 24 -9.96 -4.50 1.16
CA VAL A 24 -8.64 -3.85 1.17
C VAL A 24 -7.52 -4.88 1.01
N PHE A 25 -7.62 -6.03 1.68
CA PHE A 25 -6.64 -7.11 1.55
C PHE A 25 -6.56 -7.63 0.12
N VAL A 26 -7.70 -7.91 -0.52
CA VAL A 26 -7.76 -8.41 -1.91
C VAL A 26 -7.25 -7.35 -2.89
N LEU A 27 -7.63 -6.08 -2.72
CA LEU A 27 -7.13 -4.98 -3.55
C LEU A 27 -5.61 -4.83 -3.41
N SER A 28 -5.08 -4.90 -2.19
CA SER A 28 -3.64 -4.83 -1.92
C SER A 28 -2.89 -5.98 -2.60
N LEU A 29 -3.43 -7.20 -2.50
CA LEU A 29 -2.85 -8.38 -3.15
C LEU A 29 -2.87 -8.26 -4.68
N ALA A 30 -4.00 -7.80 -5.24
CA ALA A 30 -4.13 -7.58 -6.68
C ALA A 30 -3.17 -6.50 -7.18
N THR A 31 -3.00 -5.41 -6.43
CA THR A 31 -2.08 -4.32 -6.80
C THR A 31 -0.63 -4.79 -6.83
N ILE A 32 -0.17 -5.49 -5.78
CA ILE A 32 1.22 -5.98 -5.77
C ILE A 32 1.44 -7.09 -6.79
N ALA A 33 0.45 -7.96 -7.02
CA ALA A 33 0.51 -8.97 -8.07
C ALA A 33 0.57 -8.32 -9.47
N GLY A 34 -0.21 -7.27 -9.70
CA GLY A 34 -0.14 -6.47 -10.93
C GLY A 34 1.23 -5.82 -11.14
N ALA A 35 1.83 -5.28 -10.08
CA ALA A 35 3.17 -4.70 -10.12
C ALA A 35 4.26 -5.73 -10.43
N TRP A 36 4.16 -6.95 -9.91
CA TRP A 36 5.05 -8.05 -10.27
C TRP A 36 4.75 -8.58 -11.68
N GLY A 37 3.46 -8.69 -12.05
CA GLY A 37 3.05 -9.09 -13.39
C GLY A 37 3.56 -8.14 -14.48
N SER A 38 3.48 -6.83 -14.26
CA SER A 38 4.03 -5.84 -15.19
C SER A 38 5.55 -5.97 -15.37
N GLN A 39 6.27 -6.35 -14.33
CA GLN A 39 7.70 -6.59 -14.39
C GLN A 39 8.06 -7.92 -15.05
N LEU A 40 7.45 -9.03 -14.61
CA LEU A 40 7.84 -10.38 -15.03
C LEU A 40 7.27 -10.77 -16.39
N ILE A 41 6.05 -10.31 -16.69
CA ILE A 41 5.33 -10.64 -17.93
C ILE A 41 5.41 -9.48 -18.91
N GLY A 42 5.23 -8.25 -18.42
CA GLY A 42 5.27 -7.04 -19.25
C GLY A 42 6.68 -6.52 -19.55
N GLY A 43 7.72 -7.08 -18.94
CA GLY A 43 9.11 -6.66 -19.16
C GLY A 43 9.43 -5.23 -18.69
N LEU A 44 8.54 -4.61 -17.87
CA LEU A 44 8.74 -3.27 -17.35
C LEU A 44 9.77 -3.29 -16.23
N VAL A 45 10.84 -2.51 -16.37
CA VAL A 45 11.88 -2.41 -15.33
C VAL A 45 11.43 -1.39 -14.28
N PRO A 46 11.30 -1.77 -12.99
CA PRO A 46 10.87 -0.84 -11.96
C PRO A 46 11.96 0.19 -11.66
N CYS A 47 11.58 1.46 -11.55
CA CYS A 47 12.42 2.53 -11.03
C CYS A 47 12.52 2.50 -9.50
N GLU A 48 13.39 3.30 -8.87
CA GLU A 48 13.50 3.36 -7.40
C GLU A 48 12.20 3.76 -6.72
N LEU A 49 11.48 4.77 -7.23
CA LEU A 49 10.18 5.16 -6.66
C LEU A 49 9.13 4.06 -6.83
N CYS A 50 9.19 3.27 -7.90
CA CYS A 50 8.33 2.10 -8.08
C CYS A 50 8.58 1.04 -6.99
N LEU A 51 9.85 0.78 -6.66
CA LEU A 51 10.22 -0.16 -5.60
C LEU A 51 9.81 0.36 -4.22
N ALA A 52 10.01 1.66 -3.94
CA ALA A 52 9.60 2.29 -2.69
C ALA A 52 8.08 2.18 -2.46
N GLN A 53 7.26 2.34 -3.51
CA GLN A 53 5.81 2.17 -3.42
C GLN A 53 5.41 0.73 -3.07
N ARG A 54 6.14 -0.29 -3.53
CA ARG A 54 5.87 -1.70 -3.21
C ARG A 54 6.06 -2.02 -1.72
N GLN A 55 6.92 -1.28 -1.02
CA GLN A 55 7.19 -1.51 0.41
C GLN A 55 5.92 -1.40 1.25
N ALA A 56 5.00 -0.49 0.93
CA ALA A 56 3.73 -0.37 1.64
C ALA A 56 2.89 -1.65 1.58
N TYR A 57 2.91 -2.36 0.46
CA TYR A 57 2.18 -3.62 0.30
C TYR A 57 2.86 -4.77 1.03
N TYR A 58 4.20 -4.80 1.06
CA TYR A 58 4.95 -5.83 1.79
C TYR A 58 4.72 -5.76 3.30
N TRP A 59 4.50 -4.56 3.85
CA TRP A 59 4.14 -4.39 5.25
C TRP A 59 2.62 -4.42 5.48
N GLY A 60 1.85 -3.85 4.59
CA GLY A 60 0.39 -3.75 4.71
C GLY A 60 -0.31 -5.10 4.63
N LEU A 61 0.08 -5.98 3.71
CA LEU A 61 -0.54 -7.30 3.55
C LEU A 61 -0.42 -8.19 4.80
N PRO A 62 0.75 -8.36 5.43
CA PRO A 62 0.86 -9.11 6.68
C PRO A 62 0.00 -8.52 7.81
N VAL A 63 -0.03 -7.19 7.95
CA VAL A 63 -0.85 -6.52 8.97
C VAL A 63 -2.34 -6.79 8.72
N LEU A 64 -2.83 -6.63 7.49
CA LEU A 64 -4.21 -6.92 7.14
C LEU A 64 -4.56 -8.40 7.32
N ALA A 65 -3.65 -9.30 6.94
CA ALA A 65 -3.82 -10.75 7.15
C ALA A 65 -3.96 -11.08 8.64
N LEU A 66 -3.10 -10.53 9.49
CA LEU A 66 -3.16 -10.72 10.95
C LEU A 66 -4.47 -10.19 11.52
N ILE A 67 -4.92 -9.00 11.10
CA ILE A 67 -6.21 -8.45 11.52
C ILE A 67 -7.36 -9.40 11.14
N LEU A 68 -7.36 -9.93 9.92
CA LEU A 68 -8.42 -10.83 9.44
C LEU A 68 -8.41 -12.20 10.14
N ILE A 69 -7.23 -12.77 10.37
CA ILE A 69 -7.06 -14.08 11.03
C ILE A 69 -7.44 -13.98 12.50
N LEU A 70 -6.97 -12.94 13.17
CA LEU A 70 -7.19 -12.75 14.60
C LEU A 70 -8.45 -11.95 14.90
N TRP A 71 -9.33 -11.72 13.92
CA TRP A 71 -10.49 -10.84 14.02
C TRP A 71 -11.30 -10.99 15.30
N ASN A 72 -11.63 -12.22 15.66
CA ASN A 72 -12.45 -12.54 16.82
C ASN A 72 -11.65 -12.65 18.14
N ARG A 73 -10.33 -12.57 18.07
CA ARG A 73 -9.44 -12.73 19.23
C ARG A 73 -8.79 -11.43 19.67
N LEU A 74 -8.77 -10.40 18.81
CA LEU A 74 -8.15 -9.12 19.12
C LEU A 74 -9.01 -8.32 20.09
N PRO A 75 -8.44 -7.82 21.20
CA PRO A 75 -9.08 -6.79 22.02
C PRO A 75 -9.38 -5.55 21.15
N LEU A 76 -10.48 -4.85 21.47
CA LEU A 76 -10.94 -3.74 20.65
C LEU A 76 -9.89 -2.62 20.51
N ALA A 77 -9.15 -2.31 21.58
CA ALA A 77 -8.09 -1.31 21.54
C ALA A 77 -6.95 -1.71 20.57
N VAL A 78 -6.51 -2.97 20.63
CA VAL A 78 -5.48 -3.49 19.70
C VAL A 78 -5.97 -3.48 18.25
N TRP A 79 -7.24 -3.80 18.05
CA TRP A 79 -7.85 -3.72 16.71
C TRP A 79 -7.81 -2.29 16.15
N TYR A 80 -8.18 -1.27 16.95
CA TYR A 80 -8.08 0.12 16.49
C TYR A 80 -6.65 0.53 16.18
N ILE A 81 -5.68 0.15 17.00
CA ILE A 81 -4.27 0.43 16.76
C ILE A 81 -3.82 -0.22 15.44
N ALA A 82 -4.14 -1.50 15.25
CA ALA A 82 -3.77 -2.23 14.04
C ALA A 82 -4.42 -1.62 12.78
N MET A 83 -5.68 -1.19 12.86
CA MET A 83 -6.38 -0.51 11.77
C MET A 83 -5.75 0.85 11.44
N LEU A 84 -5.35 1.62 12.46
CA LEU A 84 -4.66 2.91 12.26
C LEU A 84 -3.27 2.71 11.67
N VAL A 85 -2.54 1.67 12.09
CA VAL A 85 -1.24 1.30 11.50
C VAL A 85 -1.43 0.93 10.03
N ALA A 86 -2.41 0.08 9.70
CA ALA A 86 -2.71 -0.27 8.31
C ALA A 86 -3.09 0.96 7.47
N ALA A 87 -3.94 1.84 8.01
CA ALA A 87 -4.30 3.09 7.35
C ALA A 87 -3.07 3.99 7.12
N GLY A 88 -2.19 4.13 8.12
CA GLY A 88 -0.94 4.89 8.01
C GLY A 88 -0.01 4.37 6.91
N ILE A 89 0.12 3.05 6.77
CA ILE A 89 0.90 2.42 5.69
C ILE A 89 0.33 2.81 4.31
N PHE A 90 -1.00 2.78 4.13
CA PHE A 90 -1.61 3.15 2.84
C PHE A 90 -1.67 4.66 2.61
N VAL A 91 -1.68 5.49 3.65
CA VAL A 91 -1.46 6.95 3.53
C VAL A 91 -0.06 7.22 2.98
N TRP A 92 0.96 6.52 3.50
CA TRP A 92 2.31 6.59 2.97
C TRP A 92 2.38 6.15 1.50
N SER A 93 1.70 5.05 1.14
CA SER A 93 1.61 4.60 -0.26
C SER A 93 0.94 5.62 -1.17
N THR A 94 -0.14 6.25 -0.69
CA THR A 94 -0.82 7.34 -1.42
C THR A 94 0.11 8.52 -1.66
N TYR A 95 0.84 8.94 -0.62
CA TYR A 95 1.84 10.01 -0.73
C TYR A 95 2.92 9.67 -1.76
N MET A 96 3.52 8.49 -1.66
CA MET A 96 4.59 8.06 -2.58
C MET A 96 4.08 7.92 -4.03
N GLY A 97 2.86 7.40 -4.22
CA GLY A 97 2.24 7.31 -5.54
C GLY A 97 1.95 8.68 -6.16
N THR A 98 1.42 9.61 -5.35
CA THR A 98 1.16 10.99 -5.77
C THR A 98 2.44 11.73 -6.08
N TYR A 99 3.46 11.58 -5.24
CA TYR A 99 4.79 12.15 -5.46
C TYR A 99 5.39 11.67 -6.78
N HIS A 100 5.37 10.35 -7.01
CA HIS A 100 5.89 9.77 -8.24
C HIS A 100 5.11 10.23 -9.49
N ALA A 101 3.78 10.24 -9.44
CA ALA A 101 2.97 10.74 -10.54
C ALA A 101 3.27 12.22 -10.84
N GLY A 102 3.53 13.04 -9.82
CA GLY A 102 3.93 14.43 -10.01
C GLY A 102 5.33 14.59 -10.63
N VAL A 103 6.27 13.69 -10.33
CA VAL A 103 7.57 13.60 -11.02
C VAL A 103 7.37 13.26 -12.50
N GLU A 104 6.51 12.28 -12.82
CA GLU A 104 6.18 11.89 -14.20
C GLU A 104 5.49 13.02 -14.99
N TRP A 105 4.77 13.91 -14.32
CA TRP A 105 4.10 15.07 -14.92
C TRP A 105 4.96 16.34 -14.94
N GLY A 106 6.17 16.27 -14.36
CA GLY A 106 7.10 17.40 -14.30
C GLY A 106 6.67 18.50 -13.32
N TRP A 107 5.80 18.21 -12.34
CA TRP A 107 5.38 19.20 -11.33
C TRP A 107 6.49 19.51 -10.34
N TRP A 108 7.36 18.55 -10.07
CA TRP A 108 8.54 18.69 -9.23
C TRP A 108 9.64 17.74 -9.66
N PRO A 109 10.89 18.07 -9.31
CA PRO A 109 12.02 17.18 -9.62
C PRO A 109 11.92 15.87 -8.84
N GLY A 110 12.29 14.77 -9.48
CA GLY A 110 12.49 13.49 -8.82
C GLY A 110 13.74 13.47 -7.94
N PRO A 111 13.92 12.45 -7.10
CA PRO A 111 15.16 12.24 -6.36
C PRO A 111 16.36 12.18 -7.31
N THR A 112 17.51 12.67 -6.87
CA THR A 112 18.75 12.72 -7.70
C THR A 112 19.17 11.33 -8.23
N ALA A 113 18.91 10.28 -7.48
CA ALA A 113 19.14 8.90 -7.90
C ALA A 113 18.21 8.43 -9.03
N CYS A 114 17.04 9.08 -9.17
CA CYS A 114 15.99 8.73 -10.12
C CYS A 114 15.99 9.56 -11.41
N THR A 115 16.66 10.72 -11.47
CA THR A 115 16.54 11.65 -12.59
C THR A 115 17.65 11.56 -13.64
N GLY A 116 18.48 10.53 -13.55
CA GLY A 116 19.55 10.31 -14.54
C GLY A 116 20.67 11.38 -14.57
N THR A 117 20.42 12.55 -13.95
CA THR A 117 21.40 13.64 -13.84
C THR A 117 22.42 13.42 -12.71
N GLY A 118 22.18 12.44 -11.83
CA GLY A 118 23.06 12.04 -10.73
C GLY A 118 23.61 10.62 -10.88
N GLY A 119 23.41 9.99 -12.02
CA GLY A 119 24.01 8.69 -12.32
C GLY A 119 25.52 8.82 -12.25
N GLN A 120 26.08 8.63 -11.05
CA GLN A 120 27.47 8.23 -10.97
C GLN A 120 27.55 6.93 -11.75
N LEU A 121 28.12 7.01 -12.96
CA LEU A 121 28.70 5.86 -13.63
C LEU A 121 29.65 5.25 -12.61
N ASN A 122 29.15 4.28 -11.84
CA ASN A 122 29.99 3.50 -10.98
C ASN A 122 30.97 2.81 -11.92
N PHE A 123 32.23 3.28 -11.92
CA PHE A 123 33.32 2.67 -12.69
C PHE A 123 33.44 1.18 -12.42
N ASP A 124 32.98 0.72 -11.26
CA ASP A 124 32.87 -0.70 -10.89
C ASP A 124 31.85 -1.46 -11.75
N SER A 125 30.73 -0.83 -12.16
CA SER A 125 29.74 -1.44 -13.05
C SER A 125 30.24 -1.56 -14.49
N LEU A 126 31.10 -0.64 -14.90
CA LEU A 126 31.76 -0.68 -16.21
C LEU A 126 32.81 -1.82 -16.28
N SER A 127 33.46 -2.16 -15.16
CA SER A 127 34.46 -3.22 -15.11
C SER A 127 33.85 -4.63 -15.07
N THR A 128 32.65 -4.78 -14.55
CA THR A 128 31.94 -6.08 -14.43
C THR A 128 30.96 -6.39 -15.57
N GLY A 129 30.78 -5.48 -16.53
CA GLY A 129 29.87 -5.67 -17.68
C GLY A 129 28.38 -5.75 -17.31
N ASN A 130 28.03 -5.57 -16.05
CA ASN A 130 26.66 -5.51 -15.55
C ASN A 130 26.19 -4.05 -15.48
N ILE A 131 25.82 -3.49 -16.62
CA ILE A 131 25.14 -2.20 -16.68
C ILE A 131 23.71 -2.44 -16.20
N GLU A 132 23.49 -2.27 -14.89
CA GLU A 132 22.14 -2.23 -14.36
C GLU A 132 21.45 -1.01 -14.98
N LYS A 133 20.45 -1.28 -15.83
CA LYS A 133 19.72 -0.25 -16.56
C LYS A 133 18.90 0.56 -15.58
N VAL A 134 19.47 1.63 -15.04
CA VAL A 134 18.76 2.59 -14.18
C VAL A 134 17.74 3.31 -15.05
N ILE A 135 16.46 3.10 -14.77
CA ILE A 135 15.37 3.80 -15.48
C ILE A 135 15.05 5.06 -14.69
N PRO A 136 15.12 6.24 -15.34
CA PRO A 136 14.72 7.49 -14.72
C PRO A 136 13.25 7.48 -14.28
N CYS A 137 12.95 8.05 -13.12
CA CYS A 137 11.59 8.04 -12.55
C CYS A 137 10.63 9.04 -13.24
N ASP A 138 11.16 9.96 -14.04
CA ASP A 138 10.40 10.91 -14.87
C ASP A 138 9.96 10.29 -16.20
N GLN A 139 10.49 9.13 -16.57
CA GLN A 139 10.11 8.43 -17.78
C GLN A 139 9.00 7.42 -17.52
N VAL A 140 7.82 7.75 -18.01
CA VAL A 140 6.65 6.86 -17.90
C VAL A 140 6.78 5.70 -18.85
N GLN A 141 6.98 4.49 -18.33
CA GLN A 141 7.11 3.27 -19.14
C GLN A 141 5.78 2.76 -19.69
N TRP A 142 4.69 3.04 -18.99
CA TRP A 142 3.36 2.61 -19.37
C TRP A 142 2.29 3.60 -18.89
N ARG A 143 1.36 3.90 -19.81
CA ARG A 143 0.16 4.69 -19.50
C ARG A 143 -1.07 3.96 -20.03
N ASP A 144 -2.14 4.04 -19.27
CA ASP A 144 -3.44 3.56 -19.68
C ASP A 144 -3.89 4.28 -20.97
N PRO A 145 -4.33 3.56 -22.01
CA PRO A 145 -4.73 4.16 -23.28
C PRO A 145 -5.98 5.04 -23.18
N ILE A 146 -6.86 4.80 -22.19
CA ILE A 146 -8.15 5.46 -22.04
C ILE A 146 -8.01 6.71 -21.16
N ILE A 147 -7.62 6.53 -19.91
CA ILE A 147 -7.57 7.61 -18.91
C ILE A 147 -6.19 8.24 -18.74
N LYS A 148 -5.19 7.74 -19.48
CA LYS A 148 -3.81 8.27 -19.51
C LYS A 148 -3.08 8.23 -18.17
N PHE A 149 -3.59 7.49 -17.19
CA PHE A 149 -2.91 7.30 -15.91
C PHE A 149 -1.72 6.35 -16.05
N SER A 150 -0.64 6.66 -15.34
CA SER A 150 0.52 5.78 -15.18
C SER A 150 0.29 4.76 -14.06
N LEU A 151 1.18 3.79 -13.93
CA LEU A 151 1.18 2.86 -12.79
C LEU A 151 1.29 3.58 -11.44
N ALA A 152 2.07 4.68 -11.38
CA ALA A 152 2.18 5.51 -10.18
C ALA A 152 0.85 6.20 -9.84
N GLY A 153 0.16 6.75 -10.83
CA GLY A 153 -1.17 7.34 -10.66
C GLY A 153 -2.21 6.34 -10.17
N TYR A 154 -2.22 5.12 -10.73
CA TYR A 154 -3.08 4.04 -10.25
C TYR A 154 -2.77 3.64 -8.81
N ASN A 155 -1.48 3.55 -8.46
CA ASN A 155 -1.09 3.26 -7.08
C ASN A 155 -1.61 4.33 -6.11
N ALA A 156 -1.51 5.61 -6.46
CA ALA A 156 -2.03 6.70 -5.63
C ALA A 156 -3.53 6.57 -5.40
N LEU A 157 -4.32 6.35 -6.46
CA LEU A 157 -5.78 6.22 -6.37
C LEU A 157 -6.20 4.98 -5.57
N LEU A 158 -5.60 3.81 -5.85
CA LEU A 158 -5.95 2.58 -5.15
C LEU A 158 -5.58 2.65 -3.67
N SER A 159 -4.41 3.20 -3.35
CA SER A 159 -4.00 3.37 -1.95
C SER A 159 -4.90 4.35 -1.21
N ALA A 160 -5.31 5.47 -1.85
CA ALA A 160 -6.28 6.39 -1.27
C ALA A 160 -7.64 5.72 -1.02
N LEU A 161 -8.13 4.92 -1.96
CA LEU A 161 -9.33 4.13 -1.78
C LEU A 161 -9.21 3.16 -0.60
N MET A 162 -8.07 2.48 -0.45
CA MET A 162 -7.80 1.59 0.69
C MET A 162 -7.84 2.32 2.02
N VAL A 163 -7.28 3.54 2.10
CA VAL A 163 -7.38 4.40 3.29
C VAL A 163 -8.84 4.71 3.60
N VAL A 164 -9.63 5.13 2.62
CA VAL A 164 -11.06 5.43 2.81
C VAL A 164 -11.82 4.21 3.31
N LEU A 165 -11.58 3.02 2.75
CA LEU A 165 -12.24 1.79 3.18
C LEU A 165 -11.84 1.38 4.61
N LEU A 166 -10.57 1.54 5.01
CA LEU A 166 -10.11 1.28 6.37
C LEU A 166 -10.73 2.24 7.37
N LEU A 167 -10.78 3.54 7.05
CA LEU A 167 -11.44 4.54 7.89
C LEU A 167 -12.95 4.28 7.98
N ALA A 168 -13.60 3.88 6.88
CA ALA A 168 -15.01 3.48 6.89
C ALA A 168 -15.24 2.27 7.83
N ALA A 169 -14.35 1.27 7.81
CA ALA A 169 -14.44 0.13 8.72
C ALA A 169 -14.32 0.57 10.19
N ILE A 170 -13.44 1.52 10.50
CA ILE A 170 -13.32 2.11 11.85
C ILE A 170 -14.61 2.83 12.23
N VAL A 171 -15.17 3.65 11.35
CA VAL A 171 -16.43 4.40 11.60
C VAL A 171 -17.60 3.44 11.83
N VAL A 172 -17.70 2.38 11.03
CA VAL A 172 -18.73 1.34 11.22
C VAL A 172 -18.62 0.72 12.61
N GLN A 173 -17.39 0.43 13.08
CA GLN A 173 -17.16 -0.13 14.39
C GLN A 173 -17.51 0.85 15.52
N VAL A 174 -17.18 2.13 15.37
CA VAL A 174 -17.47 3.18 16.38
C VAL A 174 -18.97 3.41 16.53
N ARG A 175 -19.71 3.36 15.41
CA ARG A 175 -21.17 3.61 15.39
C ARG A 175 -22.01 2.43 15.86
N ARG A 176 -21.40 1.31 16.25
CA ARG A 176 -22.17 0.17 16.80
C ARG A 176 -22.84 0.55 18.09
N PRO A 177 -24.14 0.25 18.25
CA PRO A 177 -24.79 0.33 19.54
C PRO A 177 -24.03 -0.56 20.53
N LYS A 178 -23.64 -0.01 21.67
CA LYS A 178 -23.17 -0.84 22.78
C LYS A 178 -24.36 -1.73 23.14
N ALA A 179 -24.18 -3.05 23.06
CA ALA A 179 -25.19 -3.97 23.59
C ALA A 179 -25.36 -3.63 25.08
N ALA A 180 -26.60 -3.25 25.44
CA ALA A 180 -26.99 -2.95 26.80
C ALA A 180 -26.94 -4.22 27.66
#